data_e2552f1bcb72fa7da6f60a391085072b
#
_entry.id   e2552f1bcb72fa7da6f60a391085072b
#
_cell.length_a   1.000
_cell.length_b   1.000
_cell.length_c   1.000
_cell.angle_alpha   90.00
_cell.angle_beta   90.00
_cell.angle_gamma   90.00
#
_symmetry.space_group_name_H-M   'P 1'
#
loop_
_entity.id
_entity.type
_entity.pdbx_description
1 polymer ?
#
loop_
_entity_poly.entity_id
_entity_poly.type
_entity_poly.pdbx_seq_one_letter_code
_entity_poly.pdbx_strand_id
1 'polypeptide(L)'
;MYLNIMKNKSTGKTSLSICRGYRDENGKVKHSTIETLGLLENLQKNFDDPIAHFRKVVEEMNQQEKQNKLPITVTIDRDEKLKENTDNRKNFGYAALSKIYHELEIDKFLIYKFKDRDVSEFKINNIMKLLVFGRALIPDSKKSTYENKDIFFENNNFSLKELYNALTYLEPFKDNLQQYIYEHIQEQYKPNNECVFYDVTNYYFEIDDNDDFRKKGVCKEHRPNPIVQMGLFMDALGLPMCYKLFEGNTNDCLTLKPMVQELQKNYEVGRVIVVADKGLNTGNNIAYNKAIGNGYVMSLSIRGSNSEMKEYVLKESGYTYNSDKTYKVKSRFYPREITITKKDKETGKVTKIQKTVDEKQVIFWSADYAKRAKAERQPAIEKAKELIGNVQKFNKKNCYGASKYIKQLVFDNATGEIIVAKSKLSIDEEKIAEEEKYDGYYAIVSSEMDKSDDEIIEIYRGLWRIEETFKVTKSELDARPVYVSRKDHIEAHFLTCFIALVLGRVLQHKLNKKYSVRKIFDTLAKCNCSNFQENYYLFDFYDSVLADIGSVTNIDFSLKNRTLQDIKKILGTTKK
;
A
#
# COMPACT_ATOMS: atom_id res chain seq x y z
N MET A 1 -15.44 -8.63 -38.06
CA MET A 1 -16.48 -9.53 -38.63
C MET A 1 -16.90 -10.53 -37.56
N TYR A 2 -18.09 -11.15 -37.69
CA TYR A 2 -18.58 -12.19 -36.76
C TYR A 2 -19.50 -13.16 -37.50
N LEU A 3 -19.57 -14.41 -36.99
CA LEU A 3 -20.50 -15.39 -37.48
C LEU A 3 -21.90 -15.14 -36.91
N ASN A 4 -22.85 -14.85 -37.76
CA ASN A 4 -24.26 -14.70 -37.41
C ASN A 4 -24.98 -16.05 -37.59
N ILE A 5 -25.67 -16.48 -36.53
CA ILE A 5 -26.43 -17.73 -36.48
C ILE A 5 -27.89 -17.35 -36.27
N MET A 6 -28.72 -17.52 -37.28
CA MET A 6 -30.12 -17.12 -37.22
C MET A 6 -31.04 -18.32 -37.39
N LYS A 7 -31.88 -18.58 -36.40
CA LYS A 7 -32.92 -19.61 -36.43
C LYS A 7 -34.23 -19.02 -36.91
N ASN A 8 -34.74 -19.46 -38.00
CA ASN A 8 -36.05 -19.06 -38.52
C ASN A 8 -37.14 -19.67 -37.65
N LYS A 9 -38.00 -18.82 -37.04
CA LYS A 9 -39.05 -19.24 -36.09
C LYS A 9 -40.19 -20.02 -36.76
N SER A 10 -40.45 -19.78 -38.05
CA SER A 10 -41.55 -20.43 -38.78
C SER A 10 -41.13 -21.77 -39.39
N THR A 11 -39.91 -21.91 -39.83
CA THR A 11 -39.41 -23.14 -40.48
C THR A 11 -38.52 -24.01 -39.59
N GLY A 12 -38.11 -23.49 -38.43
CA GLY A 12 -37.17 -24.13 -37.51
C GLY A 12 -35.73 -24.22 -38.02
N LYS A 13 -35.46 -23.87 -39.30
CA LYS A 13 -34.14 -23.99 -39.93
C LYS A 13 -33.17 -22.93 -39.45
N THR A 14 -31.92 -23.32 -39.27
CA THR A 14 -30.81 -22.44 -38.87
C THR A 14 -29.96 -22.07 -40.07
N SER A 15 -29.74 -20.78 -40.30
CA SER A 15 -28.85 -20.24 -41.34
C SER A 15 -27.60 -19.62 -40.74
N LEU A 16 -26.46 -19.76 -41.43
CA LEU A 16 -25.20 -19.15 -41.09
C LEU A 16 -24.84 -18.07 -42.11
N SER A 17 -24.32 -16.93 -41.62
CA SER A 17 -23.79 -15.86 -42.46
C SER A 17 -22.65 -15.14 -41.74
N ILE A 18 -21.68 -14.61 -42.50
CA ILE A 18 -20.63 -13.75 -42.02
C ILE A 18 -21.11 -12.31 -42.12
N CYS A 19 -21.14 -11.61 -41.00
CA CYS A 19 -21.64 -10.25 -40.93
C CYS A 19 -20.55 -9.31 -40.38
N ARG A 20 -20.65 -8.01 -40.79
CA ARG A 20 -19.86 -6.89 -40.24
C ARG A 20 -20.78 -5.95 -39.54
N GLY A 21 -20.51 -5.64 -38.26
CA GLY A 21 -21.18 -4.57 -37.54
C GLY A 21 -20.50 -3.22 -37.84
N TYR A 22 -21.30 -2.18 -38.07
CA TYR A 22 -20.84 -0.81 -38.19
C TYR A 22 -21.83 0.13 -37.51
N ARG A 23 -21.42 1.38 -37.26
CA ARG A 23 -22.31 2.42 -36.77
C ARG A 23 -22.65 3.37 -37.93
N ASP A 24 -23.91 3.74 -38.03
CA ASP A 24 -24.34 4.76 -38.99
C ASP A 24 -23.99 6.17 -38.48
N GLU A 25 -24.24 7.20 -39.28
CA GLU A 25 -23.98 8.62 -39.00
C GLU A 25 -24.62 9.11 -37.69
N ASN A 26 -25.67 8.44 -37.22
CA ASN A 26 -26.35 8.72 -35.95
C ASN A 26 -25.84 7.86 -34.77
N GLY A 27 -24.73 7.12 -34.94
CA GLY A 27 -24.15 6.28 -33.92
C GLY A 27 -24.91 4.96 -33.67
N LYS A 28 -25.96 4.65 -34.41
CA LYS A 28 -26.76 3.44 -34.26
C LYS A 28 -26.03 2.23 -34.88
N VAL A 29 -26.00 1.12 -34.14
CA VAL A 29 -25.35 -0.10 -34.62
C VAL A 29 -26.18 -0.72 -35.74
N LYS A 30 -25.54 -0.92 -36.90
CA LYS A 30 -26.09 -1.64 -38.07
C LYS A 30 -25.17 -2.80 -38.42
N HIS A 31 -25.72 -3.73 -39.19
CA HIS A 31 -25.03 -4.94 -39.65
C HIS A 31 -25.15 -5.04 -41.15
N SER A 32 -24.06 -5.38 -41.83
CA SER A 32 -24.06 -5.77 -43.23
C SER A 32 -23.65 -7.25 -43.35
N THR A 33 -24.32 -8.00 -44.17
CA THR A 33 -23.94 -9.35 -44.49
C THR A 33 -22.83 -9.29 -45.53
N ILE A 34 -21.69 -9.89 -45.21
CA ILE A 34 -20.54 -10.02 -46.14
C ILE A 34 -20.75 -11.26 -47.02
N GLU A 35 -21.14 -12.39 -46.39
CA GLU A 35 -21.30 -13.64 -47.05
C GLU A 35 -22.41 -14.45 -46.40
N THR A 36 -23.27 -15.08 -47.21
CA THR A 36 -24.30 -16.02 -46.77
C THR A 36 -23.81 -17.43 -46.97
N LEU A 37 -23.53 -18.15 -45.89
CA LEU A 37 -22.97 -19.50 -45.90
C LEU A 37 -24.02 -20.57 -46.18
N GLY A 38 -25.31 -20.31 -45.88
CA GLY A 38 -26.41 -21.20 -46.14
C GLY A 38 -27.02 -21.85 -44.89
N LEU A 39 -27.80 -22.90 -45.10
CA LEU A 39 -28.48 -23.62 -44.02
C LEU A 39 -27.50 -24.56 -43.30
N LEU A 40 -27.57 -24.60 -41.97
CA LEU A 40 -26.72 -25.45 -41.14
C LEU A 40 -26.79 -26.93 -41.54
N GLU A 41 -27.97 -27.44 -41.83
CA GLU A 41 -28.22 -28.82 -42.27
C GLU A 41 -27.48 -29.16 -43.55
N ASN A 42 -27.32 -28.21 -44.48
CA ASN A 42 -26.58 -28.40 -45.71
C ASN A 42 -25.07 -28.36 -45.50
N LEU A 43 -24.62 -27.48 -44.58
CA LEU A 43 -23.21 -27.33 -44.25
C LEU A 43 -22.68 -28.52 -43.43
N GLN A 44 -23.51 -29.19 -42.66
CA GLN A 44 -23.17 -30.43 -41.94
C GLN A 44 -22.86 -31.63 -42.87
N LYS A 45 -23.22 -31.52 -44.13
CA LYS A 45 -22.82 -32.55 -45.14
C LYS A 45 -21.34 -32.44 -45.53
N ASN A 46 -20.76 -31.25 -45.39
CA ASN A 46 -19.39 -30.95 -45.85
C ASN A 46 -18.43 -30.69 -44.71
N PHE A 47 -18.91 -30.42 -43.47
CA PHE A 47 -18.12 -30.10 -42.31
C PHE A 47 -18.65 -30.81 -41.07
N ASP A 48 -17.80 -31.45 -40.28
CA ASP A 48 -18.20 -32.12 -39.03
C ASP A 48 -18.82 -31.15 -38.03
N ASP A 49 -18.22 -29.97 -37.88
CA ASP A 49 -18.78 -28.84 -37.08
C ASP A 49 -18.67 -27.54 -37.90
N PRO A 50 -19.72 -27.19 -38.69
CA PRO A 50 -19.72 -25.97 -39.48
C PRO A 50 -19.59 -24.69 -38.64
N ILE A 51 -20.10 -24.68 -37.41
CA ILE A 51 -20.07 -23.49 -36.54
C ILE A 51 -18.64 -23.24 -36.08
N ALA A 52 -17.94 -24.26 -35.59
CA ALA A 52 -16.54 -24.14 -35.19
C ALA A 52 -15.63 -23.80 -36.41
N HIS A 53 -15.86 -24.43 -37.55
CA HIS A 53 -15.12 -24.16 -38.79
C HIS A 53 -15.25 -22.69 -39.21
N PHE A 54 -16.44 -22.16 -39.35
CA PHE A 54 -16.65 -20.78 -39.79
C PHE A 54 -16.31 -19.72 -38.73
N ARG A 55 -16.32 -20.06 -37.45
CA ARG A 55 -15.73 -19.21 -36.43
C ARG A 55 -14.24 -19.01 -36.64
N LYS A 56 -13.51 -20.08 -36.97
CA LYS A 56 -12.08 -20.02 -37.27
C LYS A 56 -11.80 -19.21 -38.55
N VAL A 57 -12.60 -19.42 -39.61
CA VAL A 57 -12.52 -18.62 -40.85
C VAL A 57 -12.73 -17.12 -40.55
N VAL A 58 -13.74 -16.76 -39.76
CA VAL A 58 -13.99 -15.38 -39.37
C VAL A 58 -12.83 -14.81 -38.54
N GLU A 59 -12.20 -15.61 -37.71
CA GLU A 59 -11.02 -15.21 -36.93
C GLU A 59 -9.82 -14.95 -37.85
N GLU A 60 -9.58 -15.82 -38.82
CA GLU A 60 -8.54 -15.66 -39.85
C GLU A 60 -8.80 -14.43 -40.73
N MET A 61 -10.04 -14.18 -41.15
CA MET A 61 -10.44 -12.97 -41.91
C MET A 61 -10.20 -11.70 -41.06
N ASN A 62 -10.50 -11.74 -39.78
CA ASN A 62 -10.25 -10.61 -38.86
C ASN A 62 -8.75 -10.37 -38.63
N GLN A 63 -7.93 -11.43 -38.61
CA GLN A 63 -6.47 -11.32 -38.52
C GLN A 63 -5.87 -10.74 -39.81
N GLN A 64 -6.32 -11.18 -40.99
CA GLN A 64 -5.91 -10.63 -42.30
C GLN A 64 -6.32 -9.16 -42.43
N GLU A 65 -7.53 -8.79 -42.00
CA GLU A 65 -7.99 -7.40 -42.03
C GLU A 65 -7.15 -6.51 -41.10
N LYS A 66 -6.66 -7.07 -39.98
CA LYS A 66 -5.71 -6.37 -39.10
C LYS A 66 -4.32 -6.19 -39.73
N GLN A 67 -3.84 -7.20 -40.48
CA GLN A 67 -2.54 -7.15 -41.13
C GLN A 67 -2.56 -6.19 -42.35
N ASN A 68 -3.69 -6.04 -43.01
CA ASN A 68 -3.90 -5.20 -44.18
C ASN A 68 -4.41 -3.79 -43.86
N LYS A 69 -4.21 -3.31 -42.60
CA LYS A 69 -4.58 -1.94 -42.26
C LYS A 69 -3.77 -0.94 -43.07
N LEU A 70 -4.42 -0.32 -44.04
CA LEU A 70 -3.83 0.79 -44.78
C LEU A 70 -3.55 1.98 -43.84
N PRO A 71 -2.48 2.72 -44.08
CA PRO A 71 -2.22 3.97 -43.38
C PRO A 71 -3.42 4.92 -43.49
N ILE A 72 -3.82 5.54 -42.41
CA ILE A 72 -4.87 6.56 -42.40
C ILE A 72 -4.20 7.89 -42.63
N THR A 73 -4.66 8.64 -43.63
CA THR A 73 -4.24 10.03 -43.85
C THR A 73 -5.15 10.95 -43.06
N VAL A 74 -4.56 11.78 -42.21
CA VAL A 74 -5.26 12.77 -41.41
C VAL A 74 -4.93 14.16 -41.91
N THR A 75 -5.95 14.97 -42.14
CA THR A 75 -5.80 16.37 -42.49
C THR A 75 -5.78 17.19 -41.21
N ILE A 76 -4.73 17.98 -41.01
CA ILE A 76 -4.58 18.85 -39.84
C ILE A 76 -4.89 20.31 -40.29
N ASP A 77 -5.89 20.90 -39.66
CA ASP A 77 -6.13 22.34 -39.82
C ASP A 77 -5.11 23.08 -38.92
N ARG A 78 -4.27 23.91 -39.59
CA ARG A 78 -3.20 24.68 -38.91
C ARG A 78 -3.73 25.84 -38.09
N ASP A 79 -4.95 26.28 -38.37
CA ASP A 79 -5.59 27.44 -37.74
C ASP A 79 -6.63 27.02 -36.68
N GLU A 80 -6.80 25.72 -36.46
CA GLU A 80 -7.71 25.21 -35.43
C GLU A 80 -7.25 25.64 -34.02
N LYS A 81 -8.18 26.27 -33.29
CA LYS A 81 -7.91 26.78 -31.94
C LYS A 81 -8.54 25.87 -30.92
N LEU A 82 -7.81 25.61 -29.83
CA LEU A 82 -8.39 24.98 -28.65
C LEU A 82 -9.50 25.84 -28.07
N LYS A 83 -10.60 25.23 -27.73
CA LYS A 83 -11.67 25.87 -26.97
C LYS A 83 -11.20 26.06 -25.52
N GLU A 84 -11.60 27.18 -24.92
CA GLU A 84 -11.35 27.42 -23.50
C GLU A 84 -11.88 26.28 -22.64
N ASN A 85 -11.13 25.87 -21.62
CA ASN A 85 -11.45 24.74 -20.71
C ASN A 85 -11.50 23.36 -21.40
N THR A 86 -10.83 23.18 -22.55
CA THR A 86 -10.67 21.88 -23.19
C THR A 86 -9.47 21.14 -22.60
N ASP A 87 -9.71 19.96 -22.01
CA ASP A 87 -8.67 19.00 -21.65
C ASP A 87 -8.91 17.69 -22.40
N ASN A 88 -8.08 17.43 -23.41
CA ASN A 88 -8.16 16.23 -24.24
C ASN A 88 -7.24 15.11 -23.74
N ARG A 89 -6.49 15.35 -22.67
CA ARG A 89 -5.51 14.41 -22.15
C ARG A 89 -6.18 13.36 -21.25
N LYS A 90 -5.88 12.09 -21.51
CA LYS A 90 -6.36 10.97 -20.69
C LYS A 90 -5.21 10.06 -20.30
N ASN A 91 -5.27 9.50 -19.11
CA ASN A 91 -4.34 8.47 -18.68
C ASN A 91 -4.87 7.10 -19.07
N PHE A 92 -4.02 6.28 -19.68
CA PHE A 92 -4.33 4.88 -20.00
C PHE A 92 -3.58 3.90 -19.11
N GLY A 93 -2.54 4.35 -18.41
CA GLY A 93 -1.76 3.51 -17.49
C GLY A 93 -2.60 2.87 -16.38
N TYR A 94 -3.73 3.50 -16.00
CA TYR A 94 -4.64 2.94 -15.02
C TYR A 94 -5.21 1.57 -15.45
N ALA A 95 -5.16 1.19 -16.73
CA ALA A 95 -5.63 -0.10 -17.20
C ALA A 95 -4.92 -1.27 -16.50
N ALA A 96 -3.62 -1.11 -16.18
CA ALA A 96 -2.88 -2.10 -15.39
C ALA A 96 -3.42 -2.24 -13.97
N LEU A 97 -3.74 -1.11 -13.31
CA LEU A 97 -4.35 -1.13 -11.97
C LEU A 97 -5.79 -1.68 -12.02
N SER A 98 -6.54 -1.34 -13.08
CA SER A 98 -7.88 -1.87 -13.32
C SER A 98 -7.86 -3.40 -13.45
N LYS A 99 -6.85 -3.97 -14.11
CA LYS A 99 -6.70 -5.43 -14.21
C LYS A 99 -6.56 -6.05 -12.82
N ILE A 100 -5.68 -5.54 -11.97
CA ILE A 100 -5.50 -6.06 -10.59
C ILE A 100 -6.76 -5.83 -9.74
N TYR A 101 -7.43 -4.68 -9.89
CA TYR A 101 -8.67 -4.35 -9.17
C TYR A 101 -9.77 -5.40 -9.43
N HIS A 102 -9.91 -5.85 -10.67
CA HIS A 102 -10.89 -6.87 -11.04
C HIS A 102 -10.40 -8.29 -10.76
N GLU A 103 -9.11 -8.58 -10.83
CA GLU A 103 -8.53 -9.85 -10.39
C GLU A 103 -8.77 -10.11 -8.89
N LEU A 104 -8.74 -9.05 -8.07
CA LEU A 104 -9.08 -9.11 -6.64
C LEU A 104 -10.58 -8.99 -6.38
N GLU A 105 -11.40 -8.98 -7.41
CA GLU A 105 -12.87 -8.95 -7.38
C GLU A 105 -13.48 -7.82 -6.53
N ILE A 106 -12.77 -6.70 -6.38
CA ILE A 106 -13.21 -5.56 -5.56
C ILE A 106 -14.54 -5.00 -6.09
N ASP A 107 -14.72 -4.95 -7.40
CA ASP A 107 -15.96 -4.57 -8.05
C ASP A 107 -17.12 -5.51 -7.69
N LYS A 108 -16.91 -6.82 -7.67
CA LYS A 108 -17.94 -7.80 -7.32
C LYS A 108 -18.37 -7.65 -5.87
N PHE A 109 -17.42 -7.44 -4.95
CA PHE A 109 -17.73 -7.15 -3.54
C PHE A 109 -18.64 -5.92 -3.41
N LEU A 110 -18.27 -4.82 -4.04
CA LEU A 110 -19.04 -3.57 -3.96
C LEU A 110 -20.43 -3.71 -4.58
N ILE A 111 -20.51 -4.31 -5.78
CA ILE A 111 -21.80 -4.55 -6.45
C ILE A 111 -22.70 -5.41 -5.56
N TYR A 112 -22.19 -6.49 -4.99
CA TYR A 112 -22.96 -7.36 -4.09
C TYR A 112 -23.42 -6.64 -2.83
N LYS A 113 -22.55 -5.86 -2.16
CA LYS A 113 -22.86 -5.18 -0.89
C LYS A 113 -23.86 -4.03 -1.05
N PHE A 114 -23.99 -3.46 -2.24
CA PHE A 114 -24.84 -2.30 -2.50
C PHE A 114 -26.06 -2.63 -3.39
N LYS A 115 -26.23 -3.87 -3.86
CA LYS A 115 -27.29 -4.28 -4.78
C LYS A 115 -28.72 -3.93 -4.34
N ASP A 116 -29.01 -4.05 -3.05
CA ASP A 116 -30.37 -3.85 -2.49
C ASP A 116 -30.46 -2.57 -1.65
N ARG A 117 -29.66 -1.55 -1.96
CA ARG A 117 -29.62 -0.29 -1.24
C ARG A 117 -30.13 0.86 -2.10
N ASP A 118 -30.53 1.96 -1.46
CA ASP A 118 -31.00 3.18 -2.14
C ASP A 118 -29.89 3.91 -2.94
N VAL A 119 -28.70 3.31 -3.05
CA VAL A 119 -27.56 3.85 -3.77
C VAL A 119 -27.18 2.88 -4.88
N SER A 120 -26.98 3.40 -6.09
CA SER A 120 -26.54 2.57 -7.21
C SER A 120 -25.16 1.96 -6.94
N GLU A 121 -25.11 0.62 -6.88
CA GLU A 121 -23.91 -0.20 -6.72
C GLU A 121 -22.84 0.11 -7.78
N PHE A 122 -23.27 0.37 -9.02
CA PHE A 122 -22.37 0.76 -10.12
C PHE A 122 -21.74 2.13 -9.89
N LYS A 123 -22.49 3.10 -9.33
CA LYS A 123 -21.93 4.41 -8.97
C LYS A 123 -20.90 4.28 -7.85
N ILE A 124 -21.19 3.50 -6.80
CA ILE A 124 -20.25 3.27 -5.69
C ILE A 124 -18.95 2.64 -6.22
N ASN A 125 -19.05 1.62 -7.06
CA ASN A 125 -17.88 1.00 -7.68
C ASN A 125 -17.09 1.99 -8.56
N ASN A 126 -17.77 2.81 -9.38
CA ASN A 126 -17.09 3.80 -10.21
C ASN A 126 -16.42 4.91 -9.38
N ILE A 127 -17.05 5.33 -8.28
CA ILE A 127 -16.46 6.27 -7.32
C ILE A 127 -15.21 5.64 -6.66
N MET A 128 -15.29 4.38 -6.22
CA MET A 128 -14.14 3.68 -5.64
C MET A 128 -12.99 3.59 -6.65
N LYS A 129 -13.25 3.19 -7.90
CA LYS A 129 -12.23 3.16 -8.96
C LYS A 129 -11.58 4.53 -9.17
N LEU A 130 -12.40 5.60 -9.29
CA LEU A 130 -11.87 6.96 -9.43
C LEU A 130 -10.96 7.34 -8.26
N LEU A 131 -11.40 7.07 -7.02
CA LEU A 131 -10.64 7.40 -5.82
C LEU A 131 -9.34 6.60 -5.71
N VAL A 132 -9.35 5.31 -6.06
CA VAL A 132 -8.19 4.41 -5.98
C VAL A 132 -7.18 4.72 -7.09
N PHE A 133 -7.63 4.81 -8.35
CA PHE A 133 -6.73 5.11 -9.47
C PHE A 133 -6.20 6.53 -9.41
N GLY A 134 -7.05 7.49 -9.01
CA GLY A 134 -6.62 8.87 -8.76
C GLY A 134 -5.56 8.92 -7.66
N ARG A 135 -5.75 8.19 -6.55
CA ARG A 135 -4.78 8.14 -5.45
C ARG A 135 -3.44 7.54 -5.87
N ALA A 136 -3.45 6.54 -6.75
CA ALA A 136 -2.22 5.88 -7.22
C ALA A 136 -1.44 6.71 -8.27
N LEU A 137 -2.14 7.44 -9.16
CA LEU A 137 -1.51 8.03 -10.36
C LEU A 137 -1.45 9.56 -10.35
N ILE A 138 -2.40 10.21 -9.67
CA ILE A 138 -2.54 11.68 -9.56
C ILE A 138 -3.08 12.03 -8.18
N PRO A 139 -2.30 11.74 -7.12
CA PRO A 139 -2.74 11.93 -5.74
C PRO A 139 -3.08 13.39 -5.46
N ASP A 140 -4.31 13.65 -4.97
CA ASP A 140 -4.80 14.97 -4.64
C ASP A 140 -6.00 14.91 -3.67
N SER A 141 -6.60 16.04 -3.35
CA SER A 141 -7.82 16.13 -2.56
C SER A 141 -9.00 15.45 -3.26
N LYS A 142 -10.01 15.05 -2.50
CA LYS A 142 -11.22 14.42 -3.07
C LYS A 142 -11.94 15.33 -4.07
N LYS A 143 -11.91 16.65 -3.82
CA LYS A 143 -12.50 17.65 -4.72
C LYS A 143 -11.73 17.70 -6.04
N SER A 144 -10.42 17.83 -6.00
CA SER A 144 -9.57 17.86 -7.19
C SER A 144 -9.64 16.54 -7.96
N THR A 145 -9.64 15.38 -7.28
CA THR A 145 -9.85 14.08 -7.92
C THR A 145 -11.19 14.02 -8.67
N TYR A 146 -12.26 14.62 -8.12
CA TYR A 146 -13.54 14.72 -8.80
C TYR A 146 -13.50 15.67 -10.01
N GLU A 147 -12.89 16.83 -9.87
CA GLU A 147 -12.74 17.80 -10.95
C GLU A 147 -11.97 17.22 -12.15
N ASN A 148 -10.99 16.35 -11.88
CA ASN A 148 -10.19 15.64 -12.87
C ASN A 148 -10.73 14.24 -13.24
N LYS A 149 -12.00 13.91 -12.90
CA LYS A 149 -12.55 12.55 -13.07
C LYS A 149 -12.53 12.04 -14.52
N ASP A 150 -12.53 12.93 -15.48
CA ASP A 150 -12.57 12.60 -16.90
C ASP A 150 -11.20 12.22 -17.48
N ILE A 151 -10.13 12.26 -16.67
CA ILE A 151 -8.79 11.78 -17.08
C ILE A 151 -8.77 10.28 -17.37
N PHE A 152 -9.67 9.50 -16.79
CA PHE A 152 -9.81 8.07 -17.03
C PHE A 152 -10.94 7.76 -18.02
N PHE A 153 -10.84 6.65 -18.76
CA PHE A 153 -11.88 6.19 -19.68
C PHE A 153 -13.01 5.44 -18.95
N GLU A 154 -13.34 5.84 -17.73
CA GLU A 154 -14.40 5.23 -16.91
C GLU A 154 -15.70 6.06 -16.99
N ASN A 155 -16.84 5.43 -16.65
CA ASN A 155 -18.11 6.15 -16.57
C ASN A 155 -18.24 6.85 -15.23
N ASN A 156 -17.83 8.10 -15.16
CA ASN A 156 -17.84 8.93 -13.96
C ASN A 156 -19.03 9.87 -13.87
N ASN A 157 -20.23 9.38 -14.25
CA ASN A 157 -21.47 10.15 -14.19
C ASN A 157 -22.04 10.17 -12.76
N PHE A 158 -21.42 10.95 -11.90
CA PHE A 158 -21.86 11.23 -10.53
C PHE A 158 -21.42 12.64 -10.11
N SER A 159 -22.13 13.20 -9.14
CA SER A 159 -21.85 14.52 -8.57
C SER A 159 -20.79 14.46 -7.46
N LEU A 160 -20.21 15.61 -7.12
CA LEU A 160 -19.29 15.74 -5.97
C LEU A 160 -19.96 15.33 -4.65
N LYS A 161 -21.25 15.65 -4.50
CA LYS A 161 -22.06 15.24 -3.33
C LYS A 161 -22.15 13.71 -3.22
N GLU A 162 -22.39 13.02 -4.34
CA GLU A 162 -22.44 11.55 -4.37
C GLU A 162 -21.09 10.94 -4.04
N LEU A 163 -19.98 11.55 -4.48
CA LEU A 163 -18.64 11.11 -4.10
C LEU A 163 -18.42 11.19 -2.57
N TYR A 164 -18.78 12.31 -1.94
CA TYR A 164 -18.64 12.43 -0.48
C TYR A 164 -19.60 11.51 0.27
N ASN A 165 -20.82 11.31 -0.20
CA ASN A 165 -21.77 10.35 0.38
C ASN A 165 -21.22 8.91 0.28
N ALA A 166 -20.56 8.56 -0.82
CA ALA A 166 -19.94 7.26 -0.98
C ALA A 166 -18.90 6.96 0.11
N LEU A 167 -18.15 7.96 0.59
CA LEU A 167 -17.21 7.77 1.71
C LEU A 167 -17.94 7.28 2.97
N THR A 168 -19.09 7.88 3.28
CA THR A 168 -19.93 7.45 4.42
C THR A 168 -20.47 6.03 4.22
N TYR A 169 -20.90 5.68 3.00
CA TYR A 169 -21.44 4.35 2.71
C TYR A 169 -20.38 3.25 2.71
N LEU A 170 -19.15 3.56 2.38
CA LEU A 170 -18.04 2.59 2.30
C LEU A 170 -17.45 2.26 3.68
N GLU A 171 -17.47 3.19 4.63
CA GLU A 171 -16.85 3.01 5.95
C GLU A 171 -17.34 1.75 6.69
N PRO A 172 -18.65 1.42 6.78
CA PRO A 172 -19.11 0.24 7.50
C PRO A 172 -18.62 -1.10 6.90
N PHE A 173 -18.20 -1.10 5.65
CA PHE A 173 -17.70 -2.28 4.95
C PHE A 173 -16.18 -2.37 4.87
N LYS A 174 -15.48 -1.42 5.47
CA LYS A 174 -14.02 -1.30 5.39
C LYS A 174 -13.31 -2.59 5.78
N ASP A 175 -13.64 -3.16 6.93
CA ASP A 175 -12.97 -4.35 7.45
C ASP A 175 -13.32 -5.60 6.63
N ASN A 176 -14.58 -5.74 6.21
CA ASN A 176 -15.00 -6.83 5.32
C ASN A 176 -14.32 -6.76 3.95
N LEU A 177 -14.14 -5.54 3.39
CA LEU A 177 -13.49 -5.38 2.09
C LEU A 177 -11.99 -5.71 2.18
N GLN A 178 -11.32 -5.32 3.26
CA GLN A 178 -9.92 -5.70 3.51
C GLN A 178 -9.76 -7.23 3.58
N GLN A 179 -10.62 -7.89 4.36
CA GLN A 179 -10.65 -9.34 4.47
C GLN A 179 -10.86 -10.00 3.10
N TYR A 180 -11.89 -9.57 2.37
CA TYR A 180 -12.22 -10.10 1.04
C TYR A 180 -11.06 -9.97 0.04
N ILE A 181 -10.41 -8.81 0.01
CA ILE A 181 -9.22 -8.58 -0.83
C ILE A 181 -8.10 -9.55 -0.48
N TYR A 182 -7.85 -9.76 0.82
CA TYR A 182 -6.78 -10.63 1.27
C TYR A 182 -7.07 -12.12 1.01
N GLU A 183 -8.32 -12.56 1.11
CA GLU A 183 -8.75 -13.90 0.71
C GLU A 183 -8.41 -14.17 -0.75
N HIS A 184 -8.70 -13.23 -1.66
CA HIS A 184 -8.33 -13.36 -3.09
C HIS A 184 -6.81 -13.32 -3.32
N ILE A 185 -6.07 -12.54 -2.50
CA ILE A 185 -4.60 -12.58 -2.52
C ILE A 185 -4.10 -13.98 -2.10
N GLN A 186 -4.68 -14.57 -1.07
CA GLN A 186 -4.31 -15.91 -0.61
C GLN A 186 -4.59 -16.99 -1.65
N GLU A 187 -5.75 -16.94 -2.30
CA GLU A 187 -6.12 -17.88 -3.36
C GLU A 187 -5.16 -17.83 -4.54
N GLN A 188 -4.78 -16.62 -4.97
CA GLN A 188 -3.98 -16.42 -6.17
C GLN A 188 -2.47 -16.58 -5.94
N TYR A 189 -1.95 -16.06 -4.82
CA TYR A 189 -0.50 -15.96 -4.57
C TYR A 189 0.00 -16.93 -3.49
N LYS A 190 -0.90 -17.55 -2.73
CA LYS A 190 -0.60 -18.55 -1.68
C LYS A 190 0.58 -18.14 -0.78
N PRO A 191 0.54 -16.95 -0.17
CA PRO A 191 1.61 -16.49 0.70
C PRO A 191 1.80 -17.47 1.86
N ASN A 192 3.07 -17.69 2.24
CA ASN A 192 3.35 -18.37 3.50
C ASN A 192 3.02 -17.41 4.64
N ASN A 193 1.98 -17.71 5.42
CA ASN A 193 1.51 -16.90 6.54
C ASN A 193 2.20 -17.25 7.87
N GLU A 194 3.31 -17.99 7.85
CA GLU A 194 4.07 -18.29 9.07
C GLU A 194 4.50 -17.02 9.80
N CYS A 195 4.93 -16.00 9.05
CA CYS A 195 5.36 -14.71 9.60
C CYS A 195 4.45 -13.57 9.13
N VAL A 196 4.04 -12.73 10.07
CA VAL A 196 3.32 -11.47 9.80
C VAL A 196 4.08 -10.30 10.38
N PHE A 197 4.24 -9.25 9.58
CA PHE A 197 4.95 -8.03 9.96
C PHE A 197 3.97 -6.98 10.43
N TYR A 198 4.25 -6.37 11.57
CA TYR A 198 3.41 -5.32 12.15
C TYR A 198 4.22 -4.09 12.52
N ASP A 199 3.75 -2.93 12.10
CA ASP A 199 4.28 -1.65 12.56
C ASP A 199 3.18 -0.59 12.57
N VAL A 200 3.47 0.54 13.24
CA VAL A 200 2.57 1.68 13.41
C VAL A 200 3.20 2.93 12.83
N THR A 201 2.40 3.70 12.13
CA THR A 201 2.80 5.03 11.69
C THR A 201 1.70 6.06 11.97
N ASN A 202 2.00 7.35 11.79
CA ASN A 202 1.03 8.41 12.00
C ASN A 202 0.86 9.28 10.76
N TYR A 203 -0.33 9.89 10.66
CA TYR A 203 -0.69 10.83 9.61
C TYR A 203 -1.25 12.10 10.27
N TYR A 204 -0.71 13.26 9.90
CA TYR A 204 -1.10 14.54 10.47
C TYR A 204 -2.22 15.19 9.67
N PHE A 205 -2.93 16.08 10.36
CA PHE A 205 -3.96 16.96 9.81
C PHE A 205 -3.53 18.40 9.97
N GLU A 206 -3.78 19.24 8.99
CA GLU A 206 -3.52 20.68 9.07
C GLU A 206 -4.63 21.40 9.84
N ILE A 207 -4.77 21.05 11.11
CA ILE A 207 -5.67 21.65 12.09
C ILE A 207 -4.91 21.89 13.38
N ASP A 208 -5.39 22.80 14.21
CA ASP A 208 -4.74 23.15 15.48
C ASP A 208 -5.34 22.42 16.67
N ASP A 209 -6.65 22.15 16.65
CA ASP A 209 -7.37 21.57 17.77
C ASP A 209 -7.64 20.07 17.61
N ASN A 210 -7.71 19.39 18.76
CA ASN A 210 -8.12 18.00 18.83
C ASN A 210 -9.63 17.86 18.62
N ASP A 211 -10.04 16.74 18.07
CA ASP A 211 -11.41 16.24 18.13
C ASP A 211 -11.46 14.86 18.80
N ASP A 212 -12.57 14.14 18.66
CA ASP A 212 -12.74 12.81 19.30
C ASP A 212 -11.79 11.74 18.72
N PHE A 213 -11.27 11.93 17.51
CA PHE A 213 -10.44 10.96 16.82
C PHE A 213 -9.03 11.49 16.50
N ARG A 214 -8.94 12.73 16.01
CA ARG A 214 -7.67 13.38 15.71
C ARG A 214 -7.13 14.01 16.98
N LYS A 215 -6.05 13.47 17.52
CA LYS A 215 -5.45 13.89 18.79
C LYS A 215 -4.00 14.31 18.59
N LYS A 216 -3.54 15.28 19.36
CA LYS A 216 -2.11 15.58 19.48
C LYS A 216 -1.42 14.42 20.19
N GLY A 217 -0.38 13.87 19.57
CA GLY A 217 0.36 12.73 20.08
C GLY A 217 1.83 12.79 19.67
N VAL A 218 2.55 11.68 19.84
CA VAL A 218 3.96 11.58 19.42
C VAL A 218 4.00 11.48 17.90
N CYS A 219 4.23 12.62 17.25
CA CYS A 219 4.38 12.69 15.79
C CYS A 219 5.82 12.32 15.40
N LYS A 220 5.99 11.29 14.55
CA LYS A 220 7.31 10.88 14.04
C LYS A 220 8.02 11.99 13.24
N GLU A 221 7.29 13.00 12.79
CA GLU A 221 7.79 14.17 12.05
C GLU A 221 7.92 15.42 12.92
N HIS A 222 7.71 15.29 14.24
CA HIS A 222 7.82 16.40 15.21
C HIS A 222 6.89 17.59 14.92
N ARG A 223 5.75 17.36 14.26
CA ARG A 223 4.73 18.39 14.03
C ARG A 223 3.80 18.54 15.24
N PRO A 224 3.34 19.77 15.54
CA PRO A 224 2.42 20.02 16.64
C PRO A 224 0.95 19.68 16.32
N ASN A 225 0.68 19.34 15.07
CA ASN A 225 -0.67 19.09 14.56
C ASN A 225 -1.28 17.80 15.12
N PRO A 226 -2.61 17.72 15.27
CA PRO A 226 -3.31 16.49 15.55
C PRO A 226 -3.03 15.41 14.49
N ILE A 227 -2.94 14.18 14.95
CA ILE A 227 -2.64 13.00 14.12
C ILE A 227 -3.69 11.91 14.31
N VAL A 228 -3.72 10.95 13.41
CA VAL A 228 -4.23 9.60 13.64
C VAL A 228 -3.08 8.61 13.48
N GLN A 229 -3.17 7.47 14.16
CA GLN A 229 -2.21 6.41 14.02
C GLN A 229 -2.79 5.28 13.17
N MET A 230 -1.97 4.65 12.35
CA MET A 230 -2.32 3.49 11.55
C MET A 230 -1.41 2.32 11.92
N GLY A 231 -2.01 1.25 12.43
CA GLY A 231 -1.38 -0.06 12.50
C GLY A 231 -1.64 -0.82 11.20
N LEU A 232 -0.62 -1.47 10.66
CA LEU A 232 -0.68 -2.24 9.42
C LEU A 232 -0.08 -3.63 9.63
N PHE A 233 -0.78 -4.67 9.14
CA PHE A 233 -0.22 -6.00 8.96
C PHE A 233 0.15 -6.26 7.49
N MET A 234 1.28 -6.92 7.31
CA MET A 234 1.74 -7.42 6.00
C MET A 234 2.15 -8.89 6.15
N ASP A 235 1.98 -9.64 5.08
CA ASP A 235 2.43 -11.03 4.99
C ASP A 235 3.93 -11.16 4.64
N ALA A 236 4.41 -12.39 4.57
CA ALA A 236 5.81 -12.70 4.26
C ALA A 236 6.21 -12.30 2.82
N LEU A 237 5.27 -12.18 1.89
CA LEU A 237 5.52 -11.68 0.54
C LEU A 237 5.65 -10.15 0.50
N GLY A 238 5.22 -9.46 1.56
CA GLY A 238 5.16 -8.01 1.64
C GLY A 238 3.86 -7.44 1.05
N LEU A 239 2.80 -8.26 1.01
CA LEU A 239 1.47 -7.82 0.61
C LEU A 239 0.68 -7.36 1.84
N PRO A 240 -0.03 -6.21 1.77
CA PRO A 240 -0.83 -5.71 2.88
C PRO A 240 -2.01 -6.65 3.17
N MET A 241 -2.18 -7.00 4.44
CA MET A 241 -3.29 -7.84 4.91
C MET A 241 -4.46 -6.99 5.40
N CYS A 242 -4.20 -6.18 6.42
CA CYS A 242 -5.18 -5.29 7.01
C CYS A 242 -4.52 -4.11 7.72
N TYR A 243 -5.30 -3.03 7.88
CA TYR A 243 -4.93 -1.87 8.68
C TYR A 243 -6.06 -1.48 9.62
N LYS A 244 -5.70 -0.75 10.67
CA LYS A 244 -6.67 -0.11 11.58
C LYS A 244 -6.18 1.26 11.98
N LEU A 245 -7.10 2.21 12.09
CA LEU A 245 -6.80 3.54 12.60
C LEU A 245 -7.07 3.60 14.10
N PHE A 246 -6.21 4.35 14.80
CA PHE A 246 -6.30 4.62 16.22
C PHE A 246 -6.24 6.12 16.46
N GLU A 247 -6.77 6.56 17.61
CA GLU A 247 -6.63 7.95 18.05
C GLU A 247 -5.14 8.35 18.12
N GLY A 248 -4.85 9.60 17.75
CA GLY A 248 -3.47 10.07 17.62
C GLY A 248 -2.64 10.04 18.91
N ASN A 249 -3.26 10.03 20.08
CA ASN A 249 -2.59 9.92 21.39
C ASN A 249 -2.47 8.48 21.90
N THR A 250 -2.88 7.48 21.11
CA THR A 250 -2.73 6.06 21.47
C THR A 250 -1.24 5.71 21.49
N ASN A 251 -0.78 5.03 22.54
CA ASN A 251 0.59 4.52 22.57
C ASN A 251 0.72 3.33 21.60
N ASP A 252 1.76 3.31 20.77
CA ASP A 252 2.00 2.29 19.75
C ASP A 252 1.88 0.87 20.30
N CYS A 253 2.41 0.61 21.51
CA CYS A 253 2.35 -0.72 22.13
C CYS A 253 0.93 -1.22 22.44
N LEU A 254 -0.06 -0.33 22.51
CA LEU A 254 -1.46 -0.70 22.75
C LEU A 254 -2.20 -1.10 21.46
N THR A 255 -1.63 -0.83 20.30
CA THR A 255 -2.25 -1.10 19.00
C THR A 255 -2.11 -2.55 18.54
N LEU A 256 -1.03 -3.24 18.94
CA LEU A 256 -0.74 -4.60 18.47
C LEU A 256 -1.83 -5.62 18.88
N LYS A 257 -2.23 -5.63 20.14
CA LYS A 257 -3.21 -6.62 20.64
C LYS A 257 -4.55 -6.55 19.89
N PRO A 258 -5.21 -5.39 19.72
CA PRO A 258 -6.44 -5.29 18.92
C PRO A 258 -6.26 -5.78 17.48
N MET A 259 -5.11 -5.51 16.88
CA MET A 259 -4.81 -5.93 15.51
C MET A 259 -4.62 -7.44 15.40
N VAL A 260 -3.91 -8.06 16.34
CA VAL A 260 -3.76 -9.53 16.37
C VAL A 260 -5.11 -10.22 16.61
N GLN A 261 -5.99 -9.63 17.43
CA GLN A 261 -7.36 -10.14 17.63
C GLN A 261 -8.16 -10.10 16.33
N GLU A 262 -8.05 -9.01 15.58
CA GLU A 262 -8.68 -8.84 14.26
C GLU A 262 -8.19 -9.90 13.27
N LEU A 263 -6.86 -10.06 13.20
CA LEU A 263 -6.22 -11.04 12.31
C LEU A 263 -6.72 -12.46 12.56
N GLN A 264 -6.76 -12.89 13.83
CA GLN A 264 -7.20 -14.24 14.18
C GLN A 264 -8.69 -14.47 13.97
N LYS A 265 -9.50 -13.43 14.23
CA LYS A 265 -10.96 -13.55 14.11
C LYS A 265 -11.44 -13.59 12.65
N ASN A 266 -10.83 -12.77 11.78
CA ASN A 266 -11.40 -12.47 10.47
C ASN A 266 -10.54 -12.99 9.30
N TYR A 267 -9.29 -13.44 9.54
CA TYR A 267 -8.37 -13.81 8.45
C TYR A 267 -7.99 -15.31 8.44
N GLU A 268 -8.63 -16.09 9.30
CA GLU A 268 -8.42 -17.57 9.40
C GLU A 268 -6.95 -17.98 9.42
N VAL A 269 -6.08 -17.09 9.92
CA VAL A 269 -4.67 -17.40 10.09
C VAL A 269 -4.49 -18.31 11.31
N GLY A 270 -3.81 -19.42 11.14
CA GLY A 270 -3.42 -20.31 12.24
C GLY A 270 -2.41 -19.64 13.18
N ARG A 271 -1.47 -20.41 13.70
CA ARG A 271 -0.33 -19.88 14.44
C ARG A 271 0.53 -19.00 13.53
N VAL A 272 0.83 -17.78 13.97
CA VAL A 272 1.71 -16.84 13.26
C VAL A 272 2.88 -16.40 14.14
N ILE A 273 3.99 -16.05 13.51
CA ILE A 273 5.12 -15.35 14.16
C ILE A 273 4.93 -13.85 13.91
N VAL A 274 4.64 -13.10 14.97
CA VAL A 274 4.48 -11.65 14.88
C VAL A 274 5.83 -10.98 14.90
N VAL A 275 6.18 -10.30 13.83
CA VAL A 275 7.45 -9.56 13.67
C VAL A 275 7.19 -8.07 13.88
N ALA A 276 7.87 -7.46 14.86
CA ALA A 276 7.64 -6.06 15.21
C ALA A 276 8.90 -5.37 15.79
N ASP A 277 8.90 -4.02 15.79
CA ASP A 277 10.00 -3.24 16.34
C ASP A 277 9.96 -3.16 17.89
N LYS A 278 11.05 -2.67 18.47
CA LYS A 278 11.27 -2.51 19.93
C LYS A 278 10.16 -1.76 20.67
N GLY A 279 9.51 -0.80 20.03
CA GLY A 279 8.39 -0.05 20.61
C GLY A 279 7.19 -0.93 20.96
N LEU A 280 7.06 -2.07 20.29
CA LEU A 280 5.98 -3.06 20.48
C LEU A 280 6.40 -4.24 21.38
N ASN A 281 7.68 -4.33 21.74
CA ASN A 281 8.23 -5.37 22.62
C ASN A 281 7.92 -5.05 24.10
N THR A 282 6.68 -5.24 24.48
CA THR A 282 6.21 -5.04 25.87
C THR A 282 5.75 -6.35 26.48
N GLY A 283 5.82 -6.43 27.82
CA GLY A 283 5.38 -7.64 28.54
C GLY A 283 3.93 -8.03 28.23
N ASN A 284 3.04 -7.04 28.04
CA ASN A 284 1.65 -7.29 27.67
C ASN A 284 1.52 -7.93 26.29
N ASN A 285 2.24 -7.41 25.29
CA ASN A 285 2.19 -7.92 23.92
C ASN A 285 2.78 -9.33 23.81
N ILE A 286 3.91 -9.57 24.48
CA ILE A 286 4.54 -10.90 24.53
C ILE A 286 3.63 -11.91 25.23
N ALA A 287 3.13 -11.56 26.43
CA ALA A 287 2.24 -12.45 27.17
C ALA A 287 0.96 -12.78 26.39
N TYR A 288 0.42 -11.80 25.66
CA TYR A 288 -0.76 -12.00 24.83
C TYR A 288 -0.47 -12.97 23.67
N ASN A 289 0.58 -12.74 22.87
CA ASN A 289 0.93 -13.63 21.75
C ASN A 289 1.17 -15.07 22.23
N LYS A 290 1.93 -15.25 23.31
CA LYS A 290 2.14 -16.61 23.90
C LYS A 290 0.85 -17.25 24.38
N ALA A 291 -0.07 -16.47 24.99
CA ALA A 291 -1.34 -17.00 25.52
C ALA A 291 -2.26 -17.54 24.42
N ILE A 292 -2.18 -17.00 23.20
CA ILE A 292 -2.98 -17.43 22.05
C ILE A 292 -2.22 -18.38 21.11
N GLY A 293 -1.03 -18.85 21.51
CA GLY A 293 -0.23 -19.80 20.75
C GLY A 293 0.62 -19.20 19.63
N ASN A 294 0.64 -17.86 19.46
CA ASN A 294 1.48 -17.20 18.48
C ASN A 294 2.94 -17.10 18.93
N GLY A 295 3.84 -17.11 17.93
CA GLY A 295 5.24 -16.76 18.12
C GLY A 295 5.49 -15.26 17.97
N TYR A 296 6.71 -14.84 18.25
CA TYR A 296 7.18 -13.48 18.01
C TYR A 296 8.67 -13.43 17.69
N VAL A 297 9.03 -12.44 16.88
CA VAL A 297 10.41 -11.99 16.62
C VAL A 297 10.41 -10.47 16.73
N MET A 298 11.04 -9.94 17.77
CA MET A 298 11.00 -8.51 18.07
C MET A 298 12.39 -7.98 18.42
N SER A 299 12.70 -6.74 18.05
CA SER A 299 13.94 -6.13 18.52
C SER A 299 13.86 -5.75 19.99
N LEU A 300 15.01 -5.72 20.65
CA LEU A 300 15.17 -5.31 22.04
C LEU A 300 16.09 -4.10 22.12
N SER A 301 15.72 -3.10 22.93
CA SER A 301 16.56 -1.91 23.14
C SER A 301 17.72 -2.24 24.05
N ILE A 302 18.94 -2.38 23.50
CA ILE A 302 20.16 -2.68 24.28
C ILE A 302 20.44 -1.54 25.27
N ARG A 303 20.37 -0.28 24.84
CA ARG A 303 20.64 0.90 25.71
C ARG A 303 19.64 1.02 26.84
N GLY A 304 18.40 0.55 26.67
CA GLY A 304 17.33 0.53 27.68
C GLY A 304 17.28 -0.74 28.52
N SER A 305 18.13 -1.73 28.23
CA SER A 305 18.15 -3.01 28.95
C SER A 305 18.90 -2.90 30.30
N ASN A 306 18.76 -3.95 31.14
CA ASN A 306 19.49 -4.10 32.38
C ASN A 306 21.01 -4.28 32.17
N SER A 307 21.79 -4.25 33.25
CA SER A 307 23.26 -4.38 33.22
C SER A 307 23.69 -5.71 32.65
N GLU A 308 23.02 -6.80 33.00
CA GLU A 308 23.32 -8.16 32.53
C GLU A 308 23.26 -8.27 30.99
N MET A 309 22.22 -7.72 30.36
CA MET A 309 22.10 -7.71 28.91
C MET A 309 23.18 -6.83 28.27
N LYS A 310 23.48 -5.68 28.86
CA LYS A 310 24.55 -4.79 28.38
C LYS A 310 25.93 -5.46 28.45
N GLU A 311 26.24 -6.11 29.55
CA GLU A 311 27.46 -6.90 29.72
C GLU A 311 27.54 -8.07 28.73
N TYR A 312 26.44 -8.81 28.57
CA TYR A 312 26.36 -9.89 27.59
C TYR A 312 26.66 -9.39 26.19
N VAL A 313 26.07 -8.27 25.76
CA VAL A 313 26.30 -7.68 24.44
C VAL A 313 27.76 -7.32 24.22
N LEU A 314 28.42 -6.68 25.20
CA LEU A 314 29.80 -6.20 25.06
C LEU A 314 30.85 -7.28 25.28
N LYS A 315 30.51 -8.41 25.91
CA LYS A 315 31.42 -9.54 26.11
C LYS A 315 31.79 -10.17 24.77
N GLU A 316 33.07 -10.13 24.38
CA GLU A 316 33.52 -10.65 23.09
C GLU A 316 33.42 -12.15 22.92
N SER A 317 33.45 -12.92 24.02
CA SER A 317 33.34 -14.38 23.95
C SER A 317 31.95 -14.81 23.43
N GLY A 318 31.96 -15.85 22.60
CA GLY A 318 30.75 -16.45 22.02
C GLY A 318 30.31 -15.84 20.69
N TYR A 319 30.95 -14.77 20.21
CA TYR A 319 30.67 -14.25 18.86
C TYR A 319 31.33 -15.11 17.78
N THR A 320 30.55 -15.43 16.75
CA THR A 320 31.04 -15.95 15.48
C THR A 320 31.17 -14.77 14.51
N TYR A 321 32.34 -14.64 13.87
CA TYR A 321 32.65 -13.57 12.92
C TYR A 321 32.53 -14.05 11.48
N ASN A 322 32.13 -13.15 10.58
CA ASN A 322 32.35 -13.38 9.15
C ASN A 322 33.86 -13.24 8.79
N SER A 323 34.22 -13.64 7.56
CA SER A 323 35.63 -13.62 7.08
C SER A 323 36.31 -12.26 7.23
N ASP A 324 35.57 -11.19 6.99
CA ASP A 324 36.13 -9.81 6.92
C ASP A 324 36.06 -9.08 8.28
N LYS A 325 35.52 -9.74 9.31
CA LYS A 325 35.28 -9.17 10.63
C LYS A 325 34.40 -7.90 10.63
N THR A 326 33.58 -7.73 9.59
CA THR A 326 32.63 -6.63 9.45
C THR A 326 31.28 -6.95 10.08
N TYR A 327 31.07 -8.20 10.45
CA TYR A 327 29.87 -8.73 11.06
C TYR A 327 30.20 -9.80 12.08
N LYS A 328 29.46 -9.82 13.20
CA LYS A 328 29.54 -10.89 14.21
C LYS A 328 28.16 -11.14 14.81
N VAL A 329 27.91 -12.38 15.21
CA VAL A 329 26.65 -12.83 15.80
C VAL A 329 26.92 -13.79 16.95
N LYS A 330 26.05 -13.75 17.97
CA LYS A 330 25.93 -14.76 19.03
C LYS A 330 24.51 -14.85 19.51
N SER A 331 24.16 -15.94 20.13
CA SER A 331 22.85 -16.13 20.74
C SER A 331 22.93 -16.82 22.10
N ARG A 332 21.83 -16.74 22.84
CA ARG A 332 21.60 -17.53 24.06
C ARG A 332 20.13 -17.84 24.21
N PHE A 333 19.82 -18.90 24.89
CA PHE A 333 18.52 -19.14 25.49
C PHE A 333 18.49 -18.45 26.85
N TYR A 334 17.45 -17.68 27.10
CA TYR A 334 17.39 -16.84 28.30
C TYR A 334 15.97 -16.70 28.83
N PRO A 335 15.74 -17.07 30.11
CA PRO A 335 14.45 -16.86 30.77
C PRO A 335 14.31 -15.40 31.18
N ARG A 336 13.65 -14.61 30.33
CA ARG A 336 13.45 -13.18 30.57
C ARG A 336 12.23 -12.92 31.43
N GLU A 337 12.39 -12.09 32.46
CA GLU A 337 11.27 -11.56 33.22
C GLU A 337 10.58 -10.43 32.46
N ILE A 338 9.27 -10.56 32.27
CA ILE A 338 8.42 -9.55 31.66
C ILE A 338 7.40 -9.04 32.68
N THR A 339 7.09 -7.73 32.59
CA THR A 339 6.07 -7.12 33.44
C THR A 339 4.76 -7.00 32.67
N ILE A 340 3.73 -7.67 33.14
CA ILE A 340 2.36 -7.56 32.63
C ILE A 340 1.64 -6.51 33.48
N THR A 341 1.13 -5.47 32.81
CA THR A 341 0.38 -4.40 33.46
C THR A 341 -1.10 -4.57 33.20
N LYS A 342 -1.90 -4.69 34.24
CA LYS A 342 -3.37 -4.72 34.19
C LYS A 342 -3.91 -3.46 34.86
N LYS A 343 -4.77 -2.73 34.14
CA LYS A 343 -5.52 -1.60 34.69
C LYS A 343 -6.96 -2.05 34.90
N ASP A 344 -7.40 -1.99 36.14
CA ASP A 344 -8.80 -2.22 36.49
C ASP A 344 -9.67 -1.11 35.88
N LYS A 345 -10.75 -1.49 35.22
CA LYS A 345 -11.60 -0.52 34.49
C LYS A 345 -12.46 0.34 35.42
N GLU A 346 -12.86 -0.19 36.57
CA GLU A 346 -13.74 0.51 37.49
C GLU A 346 -12.97 1.39 38.47
N THR A 347 -11.91 0.82 39.06
CA THR A 347 -11.12 1.52 40.10
C THR A 347 -9.94 2.31 39.53
N GLY A 348 -9.57 2.09 38.25
CA GLY A 348 -8.38 2.67 37.65
C GLY A 348 -7.06 2.12 38.22
N LYS A 349 -7.11 1.18 39.16
CA LYS A 349 -5.93 0.61 39.87
C LYS A 349 -5.07 -0.17 38.90
N VAL A 350 -3.76 0.11 38.90
CA VAL A 350 -2.78 -0.56 38.06
C VAL A 350 -2.10 -1.66 38.87
N THR A 351 -2.22 -2.91 38.41
CA THR A 351 -1.54 -4.07 38.98
C THR A 351 -0.44 -4.53 38.04
N LYS A 352 0.75 -4.75 38.58
CA LYS A 352 1.91 -5.29 37.82
C LYS A 352 2.15 -6.73 38.26
N ILE A 353 2.27 -7.62 37.28
CA ILE A 353 2.53 -9.06 37.47
C ILE A 353 3.83 -9.36 36.74
N GLN A 354 4.80 -9.96 37.44
CA GLN A 354 6.02 -10.48 36.83
C GLN A 354 5.74 -11.89 36.30
N LYS A 355 6.22 -12.17 35.07
CA LYS A 355 6.16 -13.48 34.46
C LYS A 355 7.45 -13.75 33.72
N THR A 356 8.00 -14.97 33.91
CA THR A 356 9.17 -15.41 33.14
C THR A 356 8.73 -16.02 31.82
N VAL A 357 9.45 -15.68 30.72
CA VAL A 357 9.26 -16.24 29.40
C VAL A 357 10.61 -16.72 28.88
N ASP A 358 10.63 -17.95 28.37
CA ASP A 358 11.81 -18.48 27.70
C ASP A 358 11.89 -17.86 26.29
N GLU A 359 13.06 -17.33 25.97
CA GLU A 359 13.37 -16.67 24.70
C GLU A 359 14.73 -17.08 24.18
N LYS A 360 14.85 -17.08 22.85
CA LYS A 360 16.14 -17.03 22.19
C LYS A 360 16.50 -15.57 21.96
N GLN A 361 17.66 -15.13 22.50
CA GLN A 361 18.18 -13.79 22.31
C GLN A 361 19.35 -13.85 21.32
N VAL A 362 19.17 -13.21 20.16
CA VAL A 362 20.16 -13.14 19.09
C VAL A 362 20.75 -11.74 19.05
N ILE A 363 22.06 -11.64 19.22
CA ILE A 363 22.80 -10.37 19.20
C ILE A 363 23.72 -10.38 18.00
N PHE A 364 23.64 -9.37 17.20
CA PHE A 364 24.61 -9.17 16.10
C PHE A 364 25.18 -7.77 16.08
N TRP A 365 26.34 -7.64 15.50
CA TRP A 365 27.00 -6.37 15.25
C TRP A 365 27.38 -6.26 13.78
N SER A 366 27.25 -5.07 13.23
CA SER A 366 27.66 -4.76 11.85
C SER A 366 28.42 -3.44 11.80
N ALA A 367 29.53 -3.43 11.07
CA ALA A 367 30.35 -2.25 10.83
C ALA A 367 29.55 -1.13 10.12
N ASP A 368 28.66 -1.50 9.19
CA ASP A 368 27.82 -0.54 8.48
C ASP A 368 26.79 0.09 9.41
N TYR A 369 26.19 -0.69 10.31
CA TYR A 369 25.27 -0.15 11.31
C TYR A 369 25.98 0.74 12.32
N ALA A 370 27.23 0.41 12.68
CA ALA A 370 28.04 1.27 13.54
C ALA A 370 28.33 2.63 12.88
N LYS A 371 28.70 2.63 11.59
CA LYS A 371 28.88 3.88 10.82
C LYS A 371 27.60 4.70 10.76
N ARG A 372 26.44 4.05 10.51
CA ARG A 372 25.12 4.72 10.48
C ARG A 372 24.76 5.32 11.84
N ALA A 373 24.90 4.56 12.93
CA ALA A 373 24.59 5.03 14.27
C ALA A 373 25.43 6.27 14.65
N LYS A 374 26.71 6.28 14.29
CA LYS A 374 27.60 7.43 14.45
C LYS A 374 27.15 8.63 13.61
N ALA A 375 26.82 8.40 12.34
CA ALA A 375 26.35 9.46 11.44
C ALA A 375 25.00 10.05 11.89
N GLU A 376 24.08 9.24 12.41
CA GLU A 376 22.80 9.69 12.94
C GLU A 376 22.94 10.48 14.26
N ARG A 377 23.93 10.15 15.10
CA ARG A 377 24.19 10.82 16.36
C ARG A 377 24.86 12.17 16.15
N GLN A 378 25.73 12.31 15.16
CA GLN A 378 26.56 13.50 14.95
C GLN A 378 25.76 14.81 14.82
N PRO A 379 24.66 14.91 14.04
CA PRO A 379 23.85 16.11 13.97
C PRO A 379 23.24 16.52 15.31
N ALA A 380 22.86 15.54 16.15
CA ALA A 380 22.31 15.84 17.47
C ALA A 380 23.38 16.39 18.43
N ILE A 381 24.64 15.90 18.33
CA ILE A 381 25.78 16.44 19.08
C ILE A 381 26.12 17.86 18.60
N GLU A 382 26.16 18.10 17.29
CA GLU A 382 26.41 19.43 16.73
C GLU A 382 25.35 20.43 17.18
N LYS A 383 24.09 20.04 17.13
CA LYS A 383 22.97 20.84 17.63
C LYS A 383 23.08 21.09 19.14
N ALA A 384 23.57 20.12 19.92
CA ALA A 384 23.83 20.32 21.34
C ALA A 384 24.92 21.36 21.60
N LYS A 385 26.01 21.35 20.81
CA LYS A 385 27.07 22.38 20.85
C LYS A 385 26.53 23.76 20.46
N GLU A 386 25.69 23.85 19.41
CA GLU A 386 25.04 25.09 19.00
C GLU A 386 24.12 25.63 20.11
N LEU A 387 23.35 24.75 20.77
CA LEU A 387 22.47 25.12 21.88
C LEU A 387 23.25 25.74 23.02
N ILE A 388 24.34 25.15 23.44
CA ILE A 388 25.22 25.73 24.50
C ILE A 388 25.80 27.06 24.04
N GLY A 389 26.12 27.21 22.76
CA GLY A 389 26.59 28.47 22.17
C GLY A 389 25.54 29.58 22.19
N ASN A 390 24.28 29.27 21.97
CA ASN A 390 23.20 30.22 21.83
C ASN A 390 21.88 29.72 22.44
N VAL A 391 21.82 29.73 23.78
CA VAL A 391 20.69 29.18 24.55
C VAL A 391 19.34 29.84 24.18
N GLN A 392 19.36 31.14 23.86
CA GLN A 392 18.11 31.90 23.58
C GLN A 392 17.37 31.46 22.31
N LYS A 393 18.06 30.79 21.36
CA LYS A 393 17.41 30.24 20.14
C LYS A 393 16.67 28.94 20.40
N PHE A 394 16.82 28.32 21.55
CA PHE A 394 16.35 26.97 21.81
C PHE A 394 15.34 26.90 22.93
N ASN A 395 14.38 26.02 22.78
CA ASN A 395 13.37 25.66 23.77
C ASN A 395 13.13 24.15 23.73
N LYS A 396 12.25 23.62 24.57
CA LYS A 396 11.92 22.20 24.67
C LYS A 396 11.47 21.60 23.32
N LYS A 397 10.81 22.39 22.47
CA LYS A 397 10.28 21.90 21.18
C LYS A 397 11.37 21.74 20.12
N ASN A 398 12.30 22.68 20.03
CA ASN A 398 13.30 22.72 18.96
C ASN A 398 14.67 22.07 19.33
N CYS A 399 14.89 21.69 20.61
CA CYS A 399 16.12 21.00 21.05
C CYS A 399 16.03 19.46 21.01
N TYR A 400 14.99 18.91 20.37
CA TYR A 400 14.79 17.47 20.30
C TYR A 400 16.03 16.72 19.77
N GLY A 401 16.38 15.62 20.45
CA GLY A 401 17.57 14.80 20.15
C GLY A 401 18.87 15.37 20.71
N ALA A 402 19.03 16.70 20.82
CA ALA A 402 20.23 17.35 21.32
C ALA A 402 20.25 17.42 22.87
N SER A 403 19.09 17.63 23.47
CA SER A 403 18.95 17.82 24.93
C SER A 403 19.55 16.70 25.78
N LYS A 404 19.54 15.47 25.28
CA LYS A 404 20.09 14.30 25.99
C LYS A 404 21.63 14.30 26.12
N TYR A 405 22.33 15.15 25.34
CA TYR A 405 23.79 15.27 25.35
C TYR A 405 24.29 16.52 26.07
N ILE A 406 23.41 17.18 26.83
CA ILE A 406 23.75 18.39 27.58
C ILE A 406 23.53 18.14 29.07
N LYS A 407 24.60 18.28 29.87
CA LYS A 407 24.53 18.22 31.32
C LYS A 407 23.79 19.48 31.87
N GLN A 408 23.00 19.29 32.92
CA GLN A 408 22.31 20.34 33.67
C GLN A 408 21.27 21.15 32.89
N LEU A 409 20.79 20.65 31.72
CA LEU A 409 19.73 21.30 30.98
C LEU A 409 18.38 21.15 31.71
N VAL A 410 17.74 22.27 32.05
CA VAL A 410 16.43 22.29 32.69
C VAL A 410 15.50 23.21 31.91
N PHE A 411 14.26 22.79 31.72
CA PHE A 411 13.22 23.56 31.05
C PHE A 411 12.16 24.03 32.06
N ASP A 412 11.63 25.22 31.83
CA ASP A 412 10.39 25.64 32.44
C ASP A 412 9.23 24.77 31.96
N ASN A 413 8.44 24.26 32.89
CA ASN A 413 7.35 23.33 32.53
C ASN A 413 6.15 24.01 31.87
N ALA A 414 5.96 25.33 32.12
CA ALA A 414 4.84 26.08 31.58
C ALA A 414 5.19 26.67 30.19
N THR A 415 6.37 27.29 30.09
CA THR A 415 6.79 27.98 28.85
C THR A 415 7.61 27.10 27.91
N GLY A 416 8.27 26.06 28.42
CA GLY A 416 9.22 25.21 27.69
C GLY A 416 10.56 25.88 27.42
N GLU A 417 10.84 27.05 28.04
CA GLU A 417 12.09 27.76 27.90
C GLU A 417 13.20 27.17 28.78
N ILE A 418 14.47 27.42 28.41
CA ILE A 418 15.64 26.98 29.19
C ILE A 418 15.90 27.94 30.31
N ILE A 419 15.82 27.47 31.58
CA ILE A 419 15.97 28.27 32.78
C ILE A 419 17.35 28.20 33.44
N VAL A 420 18.29 27.47 32.85
CA VAL A 420 19.64 27.30 33.39
C VAL A 420 20.61 28.28 32.71
N ALA A 421 21.46 28.92 33.51
CA ALA A 421 22.48 29.84 33.01
C ALA A 421 23.44 29.10 32.04
N LYS A 422 23.77 29.72 30.91
CA LYS A 422 24.66 29.18 29.86
C LYS A 422 25.98 28.64 30.45
N SER A 423 26.55 29.31 31.41
CA SER A 423 27.81 28.93 32.07
C SER A 423 27.79 27.57 32.79
N LYS A 424 26.59 27.04 33.07
CA LYS A 424 26.41 25.74 33.71
C LYS A 424 26.16 24.60 32.73
N LEU A 425 25.93 24.91 31.46
CA LEU A 425 25.67 23.91 30.43
C LEU A 425 26.98 23.38 29.83
N SER A 426 27.12 22.08 29.73
CA SER A 426 28.27 21.42 29.09
C SER A 426 27.81 20.20 28.32
N ILE A 427 28.61 19.79 27.33
CA ILE A 427 28.38 18.51 26.62
C ILE A 427 28.61 17.35 27.60
N ASP A 428 27.74 16.38 27.53
CA ASP A 428 27.83 15.12 28.29
C ASP A 428 28.66 14.08 27.52
N GLU A 429 30.00 14.25 27.57
CA GLU A 429 30.93 13.36 26.89
C GLU A 429 30.85 11.92 27.43
N GLU A 430 30.53 11.73 28.72
CA GLU A 430 30.35 10.39 29.30
C GLU A 430 29.13 9.70 28.68
N LYS A 431 28.04 10.43 28.47
CA LYS A 431 26.84 9.94 27.82
C LYS A 431 27.09 9.56 26.36
N ILE A 432 27.86 10.38 25.65
CA ILE A 432 28.25 10.10 24.26
C ILE A 432 29.10 8.83 24.23
N ALA A 433 30.13 8.73 25.03
CA ALA A 433 31.02 7.57 25.09
C ALA A 433 30.28 6.28 25.50
N GLU A 434 29.31 6.38 26.43
CA GLU A 434 28.46 5.25 26.81
C GLU A 434 27.58 4.79 25.63
N GLU A 435 26.97 5.70 24.88
CA GLU A 435 26.16 5.37 23.72
C GLU A 435 27.00 4.77 22.57
N GLU A 436 28.25 5.21 22.39
CA GLU A 436 29.17 4.73 21.36
C GLU A 436 29.54 3.26 21.50
N LYS A 437 29.60 2.75 22.74
CA LYS A 437 29.89 1.33 22.99
C LYS A 437 28.91 0.39 22.30
N TYR A 438 27.67 0.85 22.07
CA TYR A 438 26.60 0.03 21.49
C TYR A 438 26.36 0.32 20.01
N ASP A 439 27.20 1.12 19.35
CA ASP A 439 27.06 1.40 17.93
C ASP A 439 27.28 0.14 17.09
N GLY A 440 26.33 -0.13 16.21
CA GLY A 440 26.36 -1.30 15.34
C GLY A 440 25.76 -2.56 15.95
N TYR A 441 25.50 -2.59 17.26
CA TYR A 441 24.86 -3.73 17.92
C TYR A 441 23.35 -3.69 17.81
N TYR A 442 22.78 -4.84 17.52
CA TYR A 442 21.35 -5.12 17.51
C TYR A 442 21.04 -6.34 18.35
N ALA A 443 19.91 -6.33 19.04
CA ALA A 443 19.38 -7.45 19.79
C ALA A 443 17.98 -7.80 19.30
N ILE A 444 17.75 -9.06 19.00
CA ILE A 444 16.46 -9.64 18.63
C ILE A 444 16.11 -10.67 19.68
N VAL A 445 14.85 -10.69 20.09
CA VAL A 445 14.27 -11.71 20.98
C VAL A 445 13.20 -12.49 20.22
N SER A 446 13.19 -13.79 20.40
CA SER A 446 12.29 -14.70 19.68
C SER A 446 11.75 -15.78 20.59
N SER A 447 10.48 -16.15 20.37
CA SER A 447 9.90 -17.36 20.94
C SER A 447 10.25 -18.62 20.16
N GLU A 448 10.85 -18.47 18.97
CA GLU A 448 11.17 -19.58 18.05
C GLU A 448 12.54 -20.17 18.42
N MET A 449 12.49 -21.14 19.31
CA MET A 449 13.70 -21.72 19.89
C MET A 449 14.49 -22.58 18.91
N ASP A 450 13.80 -23.22 17.98
CA ASP A 450 14.37 -24.19 17.03
C ASP A 450 14.97 -23.52 15.79
N LYS A 451 14.61 -22.24 15.52
CA LYS A 451 15.16 -21.51 14.38
C LYS A 451 16.61 -21.10 14.63
N SER A 452 17.45 -21.18 13.60
CA SER A 452 18.83 -20.71 13.63
C SER A 452 18.91 -19.18 13.84
N ASP A 453 20.07 -18.67 14.18
CA ASP A 453 20.31 -17.24 14.35
C ASP A 453 20.10 -16.49 13.04
N ASP A 454 20.56 -17.05 11.93
CA ASP A 454 20.39 -16.45 10.61
C ASP A 454 18.91 -16.40 10.18
N GLU A 455 18.14 -17.45 10.42
CA GLU A 455 16.69 -17.43 10.14
C GLU A 455 15.97 -16.36 10.95
N ILE A 456 16.28 -16.22 12.24
CA ILE A 456 15.67 -15.17 13.10
C ILE A 456 16.03 -13.78 12.59
N ILE A 457 17.29 -13.56 12.20
CA ILE A 457 17.76 -12.28 11.65
C ILE A 457 17.05 -11.98 10.32
N GLU A 458 16.93 -12.96 9.42
CA GLU A 458 16.25 -12.78 8.13
C GLU A 458 14.75 -12.51 8.31
N ILE A 459 14.09 -13.21 9.24
CA ILE A 459 12.69 -12.92 9.60
C ILE A 459 12.58 -11.46 10.08
N TYR A 460 13.45 -11.03 11.01
CA TYR A 460 13.40 -9.65 11.51
C TYR A 460 13.73 -8.61 10.43
N ARG A 461 14.70 -8.90 9.56
CA ARG A 461 15.03 -8.04 8.42
C ARG A 461 13.83 -7.82 7.50
N GLY A 462 12.91 -8.76 7.41
CA GLY A 462 11.66 -8.61 6.66
C GLY A 462 10.84 -7.38 7.06
N LEU A 463 11.03 -6.83 8.26
CA LEU A 463 10.33 -5.64 8.76
C LEU A 463 10.56 -4.38 7.91
N TRP A 464 11.69 -4.26 7.19
CA TRP A 464 11.94 -3.13 6.29
C TRP A 464 10.84 -2.95 5.23
N ARG A 465 10.14 -4.03 4.86
CA ARG A 465 9.06 -4.01 3.86
C ARG A 465 7.89 -3.15 4.31
N ILE A 466 7.58 -3.17 5.62
CA ILE A 466 6.48 -2.35 6.16
C ILE A 466 6.91 -0.88 6.28
N GLU A 467 8.18 -0.61 6.62
CA GLU A 467 8.73 0.74 6.61
C GLU A 467 8.69 1.36 5.20
N GLU A 468 9.09 0.59 4.18
CA GLU A 468 8.98 0.99 2.78
C GLU A 468 7.51 1.23 2.37
N THR A 469 6.60 0.39 2.86
CA THR A 469 5.16 0.52 2.61
C THR A 469 4.62 1.82 3.19
N PHE A 470 4.99 2.19 4.41
CA PHE A 470 4.61 3.48 4.98
C PHE A 470 5.24 4.67 4.24
N LYS A 471 6.45 4.50 3.70
CA LYS A 471 7.02 5.53 2.83
C LYS A 471 6.17 5.70 1.56
N VAL A 472 5.76 4.61 0.92
CA VAL A 472 4.87 4.65 -0.26
C VAL A 472 3.54 5.36 0.08
N THR A 473 2.89 5.02 1.19
CA THR A 473 1.62 5.65 1.55
C THR A 473 1.75 7.14 1.85
N LYS A 474 2.87 7.56 2.42
CA LYS A 474 3.11 8.97 2.82
C LYS A 474 3.58 9.85 1.67
N SER A 475 4.39 9.33 0.75
CA SER A 475 5.00 10.10 -0.33
C SER A 475 4.36 9.85 -1.69
N GLU A 476 4.14 8.59 -2.07
CA GLU A 476 3.66 8.26 -3.41
C GLU A 476 2.14 8.37 -3.51
N LEU A 477 1.44 7.89 -2.48
CA LEU A 477 -0.02 8.00 -2.40
C LEU A 477 -0.47 9.33 -1.78
N ASP A 478 0.46 10.18 -1.34
CA ASP A 478 0.19 11.47 -0.69
C ASP A 478 -0.97 11.40 0.30
N ALA A 479 -0.93 10.35 1.16
CA ALA A 479 -2.00 10.10 2.13
C ALA A 479 -2.08 11.17 3.23
N ARG A 480 -1.18 12.16 3.20
CA ARG A 480 -1.11 13.30 4.12
C ARG A 480 -0.58 14.57 3.41
N PRO A 481 -1.06 15.76 3.80
CA PRO A 481 -2.08 16.01 4.83
C PRO A 481 -3.45 15.46 4.42
N VAL A 482 -4.24 15.08 5.43
CA VAL A 482 -5.60 14.54 5.20
C VAL A 482 -6.61 15.70 5.17
N TYR A 483 -7.31 15.85 4.05
CA TYR A 483 -8.23 16.97 3.81
C TYR A 483 -9.70 16.69 4.15
N VAL A 484 -10.00 15.53 4.76
CA VAL A 484 -11.35 15.21 5.25
C VAL A 484 -11.37 15.26 6.77
N SER A 485 -12.51 15.70 7.34
CA SER A 485 -12.63 15.97 8.78
C SER A 485 -13.50 14.96 9.53
N ARG A 486 -14.56 14.43 8.91
CA ARG A 486 -15.44 13.46 9.53
C ARG A 486 -14.72 12.11 9.68
N LYS A 487 -14.95 11.42 10.80
CA LYS A 487 -14.31 10.13 11.09
C LYS A 487 -14.57 9.08 9.99
N ASP A 488 -15.82 8.92 9.57
CA ASP A 488 -16.20 8.01 8.49
C ASP A 488 -15.48 8.33 7.16
N HIS A 489 -15.34 9.62 6.84
CA HIS A 489 -14.60 10.07 5.66
C HIS A 489 -13.08 9.83 5.80
N ILE A 490 -12.52 9.97 7.00
CA ILE A 490 -11.11 9.65 7.28
C ILE A 490 -10.88 8.15 7.08
N GLU A 491 -11.73 7.30 7.66
CA GLU A 491 -11.67 5.84 7.49
C GLU A 491 -11.76 5.44 6.00
N ALA A 492 -12.70 6.01 5.25
CA ALA A 492 -12.85 5.75 3.81
C ALA A 492 -11.67 6.31 2.98
N HIS A 493 -11.05 7.43 3.38
CA HIS A 493 -9.83 7.94 2.75
C HIS A 493 -8.69 6.93 2.88
N PHE A 494 -8.47 6.41 4.09
CA PHE A 494 -7.41 5.41 4.29
C PHE A 494 -7.74 4.07 3.64
N LEU A 495 -9.02 3.71 3.52
CA LEU A 495 -9.44 2.55 2.71
C LEU A 495 -9.03 2.70 1.25
N THR A 496 -9.25 3.87 0.64
CA THR A 496 -8.78 4.15 -0.73
C THR A 496 -7.26 4.09 -0.86
N CYS A 497 -6.52 4.62 0.11
CA CYS A 497 -5.06 4.53 0.15
C CYS A 497 -4.58 3.08 0.30
N PHE A 498 -5.24 2.29 1.16
CA PHE A 498 -4.94 0.88 1.36
C PHE A 498 -5.15 0.07 0.08
N ILE A 499 -6.29 0.24 -0.60
CA ILE A 499 -6.56 -0.45 -1.87
C ILE A 499 -5.52 -0.06 -2.93
N ALA A 500 -5.22 1.23 -3.10
CA ALA A 500 -4.18 1.69 -4.03
C ALA A 500 -2.81 1.07 -3.72
N LEU A 501 -2.44 0.98 -2.44
CA LEU A 501 -1.24 0.30 -1.97
C LEU A 501 -1.24 -1.19 -2.35
N VAL A 502 -2.36 -1.89 -2.10
CA VAL A 502 -2.51 -3.32 -2.46
C VAL A 502 -2.31 -3.52 -3.96
N LEU A 503 -2.98 -2.70 -4.81
CA LEU A 503 -2.81 -2.81 -6.27
C LEU A 503 -1.35 -2.62 -6.69
N GLY A 504 -0.66 -1.63 -6.11
CA GLY A 504 0.76 -1.38 -6.37
C GLY A 504 1.67 -2.52 -5.92
N ARG A 505 1.43 -3.09 -4.73
CA ARG A 505 2.21 -4.21 -4.20
C ARG A 505 1.97 -5.51 -4.96
N VAL A 506 0.73 -5.80 -5.35
CA VAL A 506 0.41 -6.96 -6.19
C VAL A 506 1.08 -6.84 -7.56
N LEU A 507 1.03 -5.66 -8.19
CA LEU A 507 1.71 -5.42 -9.45
C LEU A 507 3.23 -5.53 -9.32
N GLN A 508 3.81 -5.01 -8.23
CA GLN A 508 5.22 -5.18 -7.90
C GLN A 508 5.59 -6.66 -7.73
N HIS A 509 4.74 -7.45 -7.07
CA HIS A 509 4.93 -8.88 -6.90
C HIS A 509 4.91 -9.62 -8.25
N LYS A 510 3.92 -9.32 -9.12
CA LYS A 510 3.85 -9.88 -10.50
C LYS A 510 5.10 -9.56 -11.33
N LEU A 511 5.73 -8.42 -11.08
CA LEU A 511 7.00 -8.00 -11.69
C LEU A 511 8.24 -8.57 -10.99
N ASN A 512 8.08 -9.60 -10.13
CA ASN A 512 9.17 -10.20 -9.34
C ASN A 512 9.99 -9.16 -8.55
N LYS A 513 9.33 -8.10 -8.10
CA LYS A 513 9.95 -6.98 -7.34
C LYS A 513 11.10 -6.25 -8.08
N LYS A 514 11.16 -6.36 -9.41
CA LYS A 514 12.16 -5.71 -10.27
C LYS A 514 12.14 -4.18 -10.13
N TYR A 515 10.97 -3.61 -9.85
CA TYR A 515 10.77 -2.16 -9.71
C TYR A 515 10.14 -1.83 -8.37
N SER A 516 10.44 -0.63 -7.84
CA SER A 516 9.72 -0.10 -6.67
C SER A 516 8.29 0.28 -7.03
N VAL A 517 7.37 0.28 -6.06
CA VAL A 517 5.98 0.75 -6.26
C VAL A 517 5.95 2.18 -6.81
N ARG A 518 6.84 3.04 -6.32
CA ARG A 518 7.04 4.40 -6.85
C ARG A 518 7.30 4.38 -8.35
N LYS A 519 8.32 3.61 -8.81
CA LYS A 519 8.68 3.56 -10.23
C LYS A 519 7.52 3.04 -11.07
N ILE A 520 6.74 2.08 -10.57
CA ILE A 520 5.55 1.55 -11.23
C ILE A 520 4.49 2.66 -11.39
N PHE A 521 4.13 3.36 -10.30
CA PHE A 521 3.13 4.42 -10.35
C PHE A 521 3.57 5.60 -11.21
N ASP A 522 4.83 6.06 -11.08
CA ASP A 522 5.40 7.11 -11.92
C ASP A 522 5.35 6.77 -13.43
N THR A 523 5.58 5.50 -13.76
CA THR A 523 5.51 5.02 -15.15
C THR A 523 4.07 4.99 -15.65
N LEU A 524 3.13 4.45 -14.86
CA LEU A 524 1.71 4.41 -15.22
C LEU A 524 1.09 5.82 -15.30
N ALA A 525 1.50 6.74 -14.44
CA ALA A 525 1.07 8.13 -14.47
C ALA A 525 1.50 8.86 -15.77
N LYS A 526 2.64 8.47 -16.35
CA LYS A 526 3.14 9.02 -17.63
C LYS A 526 2.46 8.41 -18.85
N CYS A 527 1.81 7.24 -18.73
CA CYS A 527 1.14 6.59 -19.85
C CYS A 527 -0.16 7.33 -20.22
N ASN A 528 0.01 8.50 -20.84
CA ASN A 528 -1.07 9.37 -21.25
C ASN A 528 -1.31 9.27 -22.75
N CYS A 529 -2.50 9.71 -23.17
CA CYS A 529 -2.84 9.89 -24.57
C CYS A 529 -3.73 11.12 -24.73
N SER A 530 -3.69 11.72 -25.91
CA SER A 530 -4.56 12.84 -26.27
C SER A 530 -5.46 12.43 -27.41
N ASN A 531 -6.72 12.88 -27.39
CA ASN A 531 -7.59 12.77 -28.55
C ASN A 531 -6.99 13.65 -29.66
N PHE A 532 -6.68 13.03 -30.77
CA PHE A 532 -6.00 13.70 -31.86
C PHE A 532 -6.98 14.13 -32.96
N GLN A 533 -7.90 13.24 -33.33
CA GLN A 533 -8.97 13.53 -34.26
C GLN A 533 -10.08 12.48 -34.14
N GLU A 534 -11.35 12.88 -34.21
CA GLU A 534 -12.52 12.01 -34.05
C GLU A 534 -12.38 11.03 -32.87
N ASN A 535 -12.18 9.73 -33.19
CA ASN A 535 -12.06 8.66 -32.20
C ASN A 535 -10.62 8.13 -32.05
N TYR A 536 -9.61 8.84 -32.58
CA TYR A 536 -8.21 8.44 -32.50
C TYR A 536 -7.48 9.12 -31.36
N TYR A 537 -6.68 8.32 -30.64
CA TYR A 537 -5.87 8.73 -29.51
C TYR A 537 -4.40 8.49 -29.83
N LEU A 538 -3.56 9.50 -29.59
CA LEU A 538 -2.12 9.47 -29.75
C LEU A 538 -1.46 9.27 -28.39
N PHE A 539 -0.61 8.24 -28.30
CA PHE A 539 0.20 7.92 -27.13
C PHE A 539 1.63 8.41 -27.35
N ASP A 540 2.23 9.04 -26.35
CA ASP A 540 3.52 9.71 -26.44
C ASP A 540 4.58 9.15 -25.49
N PHE A 541 4.26 8.09 -24.71
CA PHE A 541 5.16 7.51 -23.74
C PHE A 541 5.17 5.99 -23.80
N TYR A 542 6.36 5.40 -23.86
CA TYR A 542 6.60 3.96 -23.75
C TYR A 542 8.04 3.73 -23.29
N ASP A 543 8.25 2.97 -22.19
CA ASP A 543 9.57 2.57 -21.70
C ASP A 543 9.61 1.07 -21.36
N SER A 544 10.78 0.58 -20.94
CA SER A 544 10.97 -0.84 -20.58
C SER A 544 10.13 -1.26 -19.37
N VAL A 545 9.85 -0.33 -18.44
CA VAL A 545 9.01 -0.61 -17.28
C VAL A 545 7.56 -0.83 -17.71
N LEU A 546 7.06 0.02 -18.62
CA LEU A 546 5.72 -0.11 -19.17
C LEU A 546 5.57 -1.37 -20.03
N ALA A 547 6.64 -1.77 -20.74
CA ALA A 547 6.71 -3.04 -21.47
C ALA A 547 6.56 -4.24 -20.53
N ASP A 548 7.32 -4.27 -19.43
CA ASP A 548 7.25 -5.33 -18.43
C ASP A 548 5.87 -5.37 -17.75
N ILE A 549 5.30 -4.20 -17.41
CA ILE A 549 3.92 -4.10 -16.88
C ILE A 549 2.93 -4.68 -17.88
N GLY A 550 3.07 -4.34 -19.15
CA GLY A 550 2.23 -4.87 -20.24
C GLY A 550 2.28 -6.39 -20.31
N SER A 551 3.47 -6.96 -20.18
CA SER A 551 3.67 -8.41 -20.18
C SER A 551 2.92 -9.11 -19.04
N VAL A 552 3.03 -8.63 -17.80
CA VAL A 552 2.40 -9.27 -16.64
C VAL A 552 0.89 -8.99 -16.50
N THR A 553 0.39 -7.95 -17.18
CA THR A 553 -1.04 -7.60 -17.19
C THR A 553 -1.75 -8.03 -18.47
N ASN A 554 -1.00 -8.54 -19.44
CA ASN A 554 -1.48 -8.89 -20.79
C ASN A 554 -2.12 -7.69 -21.52
N ILE A 555 -1.53 -6.50 -21.36
CA ILE A 555 -1.94 -5.26 -22.00
C ILE A 555 -0.79 -4.76 -22.89
N ASP A 556 -1.06 -4.62 -24.18
CA ASP A 556 -0.10 -3.99 -25.08
C ASP A 556 -0.14 -2.48 -24.93
N PHE A 557 0.94 -1.87 -24.42
CA PHE A 557 1.12 -0.42 -24.30
C PHE A 557 1.96 0.19 -25.43
N SER A 558 2.49 -0.60 -26.35
CA SER A 558 3.48 -0.16 -27.35
C SER A 558 2.90 0.63 -28.53
N LEU A 559 1.59 0.48 -28.82
CA LEU A 559 0.98 1.11 -29.98
C LEU A 559 0.79 2.61 -29.79
N LYS A 560 1.38 3.38 -30.69
CA LYS A 560 1.32 4.85 -30.70
C LYS A 560 -0.09 5.40 -30.98
N ASN A 561 -0.86 4.74 -31.84
CA ASN A 561 -2.19 5.20 -32.25
C ASN A 561 -3.23 4.12 -31.95
N ARG A 562 -4.33 4.49 -31.29
CA ARG A 562 -5.46 3.60 -30.99
C ARG A 562 -6.77 4.31 -31.24
N THR A 563 -7.79 3.55 -31.66
CA THR A 563 -9.15 4.05 -31.66
C THR A 563 -9.77 3.97 -30.26
N LEU A 564 -10.78 4.80 -29.98
CA LEU A 564 -11.56 4.68 -28.73
C LEU A 564 -12.15 3.27 -28.56
N GLN A 565 -12.50 2.61 -29.68
CA GLN A 565 -13.01 1.24 -29.66
C GLN A 565 -11.94 0.24 -29.20
N ASP A 566 -10.70 0.37 -29.70
CA ASP A 566 -9.56 -0.47 -29.26
C ASP A 566 -9.28 -0.28 -27.76
N ILE A 567 -9.27 0.98 -27.31
CA ILE A 567 -9.10 1.31 -25.88
C ILE A 567 -10.21 0.68 -25.04
N LYS A 568 -11.49 0.86 -25.43
CA LYS A 568 -12.64 0.26 -24.72
C LYS A 568 -12.58 -1.27 -24.74
N LYS A 569 -12.09 -1.88 -25.81
CA LYS A 569 -11.90 -3.34 -25.89
C LYS A 569 -10.84 -3.81 -24.90
N ILE A 570 -9.68 -3.14 -24.83
CA ILE A 570 -8.63 -3.46 -23.85
C ILE A 570 -9.17 -3.30 -22.42
N LEU A 571 -9.81 -2.18 -22.11
CA LEU A 571 -10.42 -1.95 -20.80
C LEU A 571 -11.52 -2.99 -20.47
N GLY A 572 -12.23 -3.49 -21.49
CA GLY A 572 -13.16 -4.61 -21.32
C GLY A 572 -12.46 -5.93 -20.96
N THR A 573 -11.25 -6.15 -21.44
CA THR A 573 -10.46 -7.35 -21.08
C THR A 573 -9.88 -7.27 -19.66
N THR A 574 -9.66 -6.07 -19.12
CA THR A 574 -9.20 -5.93 -17.73
C THR A 574 -10.28 -6.33 -16.70
N LYS A 575 -11.53 -6.44 -17.13
CA LYS A 575 -12.69 -6.79 -16.28
C LYS A 575 -13.01 -8.30 -16.29
N LYS A 576 -12.22 -9.07 -17.02
CA LYS A 576 -12.32 -10.53 -17.14
C LYS A 576 -11.11 -11.18 -16.48
#